data_7e18de7f53f3f6c7640f8269ac598bd8
#
_entry.id   7e18de7f53f3f6c7640f8269ac598bd8
#
_cell.length_a   1.000
_cell.length_b   1.000
_cell.length_c   1.000
_cell.angle_alpha   90.00
_cell.angle_beta   90.00
_cell.angle_gamma   90.00
#
_symmetry.space_group_name_H-M   'P 1'
#
loop_
_entity.id
_entity.type
_entity.pdbx_description
1 polymer ?
#
loop_
_entity_poly.entity_id
_entity_poly.type
_entity_poly.pdbx_seq_one_letter_code
_entity_poly.pdbx_strand_id
1 'polypeptide(L)'
;MNTKMRIKSADEFNDIIKTGTKIYSPFFIIYYKEKKLDNHRFGITQAKKFGKAYKRNRYRRILREIIRTNIKVFKNEYDYIIIIMKKCDTLDFKQIEDNLLKVIKEKLWKKSTS
;
A
#
# COMPACT_ATOMS: atom_id res chain seq x y z
N MET A 1 1.58 -11.24 -6.69
CA MET A 1 1.26 -10.04 -7.46
C MET A 1 1.99 -10.06 -8.78
N ASN A 2 1.29 -9.76 -9.86
CA ASN A 2 1.82 -9.77 -11.21
C ASN A 2 2.84 -8.63 -11.40
N THR A 3 3.86 -8.85 -12.23
CA THR A 3 4.86 -7.82 -12.51
C THR A 3 4.28 -6.55 -13.12
N LYS A 4 3.17 -6.67 -13.86
CA LYS A 4 2.48 -5.51 -14.43
C LYS A 4 1.86 -4.61 -13.36
N MET A 5 1.64 -5.13 -12.18
CA MET A 5 1.03 -4.38 -11.08
C MET A 5 2.07 -3.77 -10.14
N ARG A 6 3.34 -3.86 -10.48
CA ARG A 6 4.41 -3.28 -9.66
C ARG A 6 4.88 -1.96 -10.25
N ILE A 7 5.12 -0.99 -9.38
CA ILE A 7 5.77 0.25 -9.76
C ILE A 7 7.27 -0.03 -9.77
N LYS A 8 7.87 -0.01 -10.95
CA LYS A 8 9.27 -0.40 -11.13
C LYS A 8 10.24 0.77 -11.18
N SER A 9 9.78 1.92 -11.64
CA SER A 9 10.64 3.09 -11.82
C SER A 9 10.78 3.87 -10.53
N ALA A 10 12.01 4.22 -10.16
CA ALA A 10 12.28 5.08 -9.02
C ALA A 10 11.66 6.47 -9.23
N ASP A 11 11.66 6.95 -10.46
CA ASP A 11 11.08 8.26 -10.78
C ASP A 11 9.57 8.27 -10.57
N GLU A 12 8.88 7.21 -11.02
CA GLU A 12 7.44 7.09 -10.80
C GLU A 12 7.11 6.98 -9.31
N PHE A 13 7.92 6.21 -8.58
CA PHE A 13 7.75 6.04 -7.14
C PHE A 13 7.86 7.38 -6.42
N ASN A 14 8.92 8.13 -6.72
CA ASN A 14 9.14 9.44 -6.12
C ASN A 14 8.06 10.45 -6.51
N ASP A 15 7.58 10.39 -7.75
CA ASP A 15 6.53 11.27 -8.22
C ASP A 15 5.24 11.06 -7.42
N ILE A 16 4.87 9.82 -7.18
CA ILE A 16 3.66 9.51 -6.41
C ILE A 16 3.80 10.03 -4.98
N ILE A 17 4.97 9.88 -4.37
CA ILE A 17 5.20 10.39 -3.02
C ILE A 17 5.11 11.92 -2.98
N LYS A 18 5.64 12.59 -3.98
CA LYS A 18 5.64 14.06 -4.02
C LYS A 18 4.28 14.66 -4.33
N THR A 19 3.55 14.07 -5.26
CA THR A 19 2.35 14.69 -5.81
C THR A 19 1.06 13.94 -5.47
N GLY A 20 1.15 12.73 -4.93
CA GLY A 20 -0.01 11.94 -4.58
C GLY A 20 -0.65 12.37 -3.27
N THR A 21 -1.80 11.79 -2.99
CA THR A 21 -2.51 12.02 -1.74
C THR A 21 -1.98 11.05 -0.69
N LYS A 22 -1.71 11.57 0.51
CA LYS A 22 -1.17 10.77 1.61
C LYS A 22 -2.28 10.37 2.57
N ILE A 23 -2.29 9.08 2.93
CA ILE A 23 -3.14 8.56 3.99
C ILE A 23 -2.23 8.14 5.13
N TYR A 24 -2.45 8.68 6.31
CA TYR A 24 -1.65 8.39 7.49
C TYR A 24 -2.38 7.46 8.43
N SER A 25 -1.72 6.38 8.85
CA SER A 25 -2.23 5.51 9.88
C SER A 25 -1.08 5.03 10.77
N PRO A 26 -1.35 4.49 11.96
CA PRO A 26 -0.27 4.05 12.86
C PRO A 26 0.61 2.94 12.28
N PHE A 27 0.07 2.12 11.40
CA PHE A 27 0.78 0.94 10.88
C PHE A 27 1.26 1.10 9.44
N PHE A 28 0.64 2.03 8.69
CA PHE A 28 0.96 2.24 7.29
C PHE A 28 0.90 3.71 6.92
N ILE A 29 1.75 4.11 5.99
CA ILE A 29 1.58 5.37 5.27
C ILE A 29 1.29 4.98 3.84
N ILE A 30 0.19 5.46 3.28
CA ILE A 30 -0.24 5.10 1.94
C ILE A 30 -0.31 6.36 1.09
N TYR A 31 0.38 6.34 -0.04
CA TYR A 31 0.26 7.39 -1.05
C TYR A 31 -0.50 6.82 -2.21
N TYR A 32 -1.42 7.60 -2.76
CA TYR A 32 -2.09 7.19 -3.98
C TYR A 32 -2.21 8.38 -4.93
N LYS A 33 -2.19 8.08 -6.23
CA LYS A 33 -2.26 9.08 -7.26
C LYS A 33 -3.08 8.55 -8.41
N GLU A 34 -4.03 9.36 -8.88
CA GLU A 34 -4.85 9.00 -10.04
C GLU A 34 -3.99 8.92 -11.29
N LYS A 35 -4.31 7.99 -12.16
CA LYS A 35 -3.63 7.83 -13.43
C LYS A 35 -4.66 7.53 -14.51
N LYS A 36 -4.24 7.70 -15.77
CA LYS A 36 -5.13 7.51 -16.92
C LYS A 36 -5.28 6.06 -17.37
N LEU A 37 -4.43 5.17 -16.88
CA LEU A 37 -4.48 3.75 -17.24
C LEU A 37 -5.48 3.01 -16.35
N ASP A 38 -6.05 1.94 -16.88
CA ASP A 38 -7.11 1.20 -16.20
C ASP A 38 -6.65 0.20 -15.15
N ASN A 39 -5.36 -0.05 -15.05
CA ASN A 39 -4.85 -1.01 -14.09
C ASN A 39 -4.05 -0.34 -13.00
N HIS A 40 -4.44 -0.58 -11.76
CA HIS A 40 -3.70 -0.07 -10.60
C HIS A 40 -2.36 -0.78 -10.47
N ARG A 41 -1.40 -0.05 -9.89
CA ARG A 41 -0.08 -0.59 -9.61
C ARG A 41 0.29 -0.32 -8.17
N PHE A 42 1.19 -1.13 -7.62
CA PHE A 42 1.55 -1.06 -6.22
C PHE A 42 3.06 -1.00 -6.04
N GLY A 43 3.49 -0.11 -5.14
CA GLY A 43 4.85 -0.10 -4.62
C GLY A 43 4.77 -0.38 -3.14
N ILE A 44 5.53 -1.36 -2.66
CA ILE A 44 5.53 -1.73 -1.25
C ILE A 44 6.94 -1.53 -0.71
N THR A 45 7.07 -0.74 0.33
CA THR A 45 8.34 -0.52 1.00
C THR A 45 8.12 -0.47 2.51
N GLN A 46 9.17 -0.27 3.27
CA GLN A 46 9.09 -0.20 4.71
C GLN A 46 9.95 0.95 5.23
N ALA A 47 9.64 1.39 6.45
CA ALA A 47 10.40 2.45 7.10
C ALA A 47 11.86 2.01 7.30
N LYS A 48 12.78 2.98 7.30
CA LYS A 48 14.21 2.70 7.37
C LYS A 48 14.63 1.83 8.55
N LYS A 49 13.96 1.99 9.69
CA LYS A 49 14.29 1.25 10.91
C LYS A 49 13.42 0.03 11.14
N PHE A 50 12.85 -0.51 10.09
CA PHE A 50 11.90 -1.62 10.23
C PHE A 50 12.56 -2.91 10.76
N GLY A 51 13.82 -3.13 10.46
CA GLY A 51 14.51 -4.30 10.95
C GLY A 51 15.36 -4.99 9.90
N LYS A 52 15.68 -6.24 10.16
CA LYS A 52 16.57 -7.03 9.30
C LYS A 52 15.92 -7.39 7.96
N ALA A 53 16.75 -7.73 6.99
CA ALA A 53 16.31 -8.02 5.64
C ALA A 53 15.23 -9.11 5.57
N TYR A 54 15.35 -10.17 6.37
CA TYR A 54 14.37 -11.25 6.33
C TYR A 54 12.98 -10.80 6.81
N LYS A 55 12.92 -9.92 7.80
CA LYS A 55 11.66 -9.33 8.26
C LYS A 55 11.04 -8.45 7.19
N ARG A 56 11.87 -7.62 6.56
CA ARG A 56 11.41 -6.73 5.51
C ARG A 56 10.81 -7.52 4.34
N ASN A 57 11.48 -8.60 3.94
CA ASN A 57 10.99 -9.47 2.87
C ASN A 57 9.69 -10.16 3.26
N ARG A 58 9.60 -10.63 4.52
CA ARG A 58 8.41 -11.30 5.03
C ARG A 58 7.19 -10.38 4.98
N TYR A 59 7.33 -9.15 5.47
CA TYR A 59 6.19 -8.23 5.52
C TYR A 59 5.79 -7.74 4.14
N ARG A 60 6.74 -7.55 3.24
CA ARG A 60 6.39 -7.24 1.85
C ARG A 60 5.60 -8.37 1.20
N ARG A 61 5.99 -9.60 1.48
CA ARG A 61 5.27 -10.77 0.98
C ARG A 61 3.85 -10.84 1.54
N ILE A 62 3.70 -10.57 2.84
CA ILE A 62 2.39 -10.51 3.47
C ILE A 62 1.51 -9.46 2.81
N LEU A 63 2.02 -8.28 2.58
CA LEU A 63 1.29 -7.21 1.94
C LEU A 63 0.85 -7.56 0.53
N ARG A 64 1.74 -8.19 -0.24
CA ARG A 64 1.40 -8.64 -1.59
C ARG A 64 0.26 -9.65 -1.58
N GLU A 65 0.27 -10.56 -0.62
CA GLU A 65 -0.79 -11.57 -0.51
C GLU A 65 -2.12 -10.91 -0.13
N ILE A 66 -2.10 -9.98 0.79
CA ILE A 66 -3.31 -9.25 1.19
C ILE A 66 -3.88 -8.47 0.01
N ILE A 67 -3.03 -7.78 -0.75
CA ILE A 67 -3.47 -7.03 -1.91
C ILE A 67 -4.05 -7.97 -2.96
N ARG A 68 -3.39 -9.09 -3.23
CA ARG A 68 -3.84 -10.04 -4.22
C ARG A 68 -5.23 -10.59 -3.91
N THR A 69 -5.45 -10.97 -2.65
CA THR A 69 -6.72 -11.57 -2.24
C THR A 69 -7.85 -10.54 -2.06
N ASN A 70 -7.50 -9.27 -1.95
CA ASN A 70 -8.47 -8.18 -1.75
C ASN A 70 -8.38 -7.13 -2.85
N ILE A 71 -7.99 -7.54 -4.05
CA ILE A 71 -7.68 -6.62 -5.14
C ILE A 71 -8.85 -5.68 -5.47
N LYS A 72 -10.08 -6.15 -5.31
CA LYS A 72 -11.27 -5.34 -5.62
C LYS A 72 -11.51 -4.20 -4.65
N VAL A 73 -10.88 -4.24 -3.49
CA VAL A 73 -11.00 -3.14 -2.51
C VAL A 73 -10.18 -1.92 -2.96
N PHE A 74 -9.17 -2.15 -3.76
CA PHE A 74 -8.30 -1.08 -4.26
C PHE A 74 -8.85 -0.54 -5.57
N LYS A 75 -9.15 0.77 -5.60
CA LYS A 75 -9.69 1.39 -6.81
C LYS A 75 -8.71 1.30 -7.97
N ASN A 76 -9.22 0.94 -9.12
CA ASN A 76 -8.41 0.60 -10.30
C ASN A 76 -7.74 1.81 -10.96
N GLU A 77 -8.23 3.00 -10.72
CA GLU A 77 -7.72 4.22 -11.35
C GLU A 77 -6.53 4.85 -10.62
N TYR A 78 -6.00 4.20 -9.59
CA TYR A 78 -4.90 4.76 -8.80
C TYR A 78 -3.64 3.90 -8.85
N ASP A 79 -2.50 4.57 -8.69
CA ASP A 79 -1.25 3.93 -8.29
C ASP A 79 -1.11 4.10 -6.78
N TYR A 80 -0.63 3.07 -6.11
CA TYR A 80 -0.51 3.06 -4.65
C TYR A 80 0.92 2.81 -4.23
N ILE A 81 1.37 3.52 -3.19
CA ILE A 81 2.62 3.21 -2.49
C ILE A 81 2.26 2.98 -1.03
N ILE A 82 2.60 1.81 -0.52
CA ILE A 82 2.32 1.43 0.86
C ILE A 82 3.65 1.32 1.60
N ILE A 83 3.81 2.16 2.61
CA ILE A 83 5.00 2.16 3.46
C ILE A 83 4.64 1.46 4.77
N ILE A 84 5.30 0.34 5.05
CA ILE A 84 5.05 -0.44 6.25
C ILE A 84 5.81 0.20 7.41
N MET A 85 5.08 0.61 8.45
CA MET A 85 5.69 1.22 9.62
C MET A 85 6.15 0.16 10.61
N LYS A 86 7.13 0.50 11.45
CA LYS A 86 7.71 -0.43 12.42
C LYS A 86 6.68 -1.06 13.35
N LYS A 87 5.64 -0.35 13.70
CA LYS A 87 4.57 -0.87 14.57
C LYS A 87 3.89 -2.10 14.01
N CYS A 88 3.96 -2.30 12.70
CA CYS A 88 3.40 -3.47 12.05
C CYS A 88 4.05 -4.77 12.53
N ASP A 89 5.25 -4.68 13.07
CA ASP A 89 6.01 -5.83 13.57
C ASP A 89 5.30 -6.54 14.73
N THR A 90 4.35 -5.88 15.36
CA THR A 90 3.57 -6.45 16.46
C THR A 90 2.29 -7.13 16.01
N LEU A 91 1.98 -7.09 14.72
CA LEU A 91 0.72 -7.59 14.18
C LEU A 91 0.91 -8.92 13.46
N ASP A 92 -0.12 -9.79 13.56
CA ASP A 92 -0.15 -10.99 12.74
C ASP A 92 -0.82 -10.69 11.39
N PHE A 93 -0.87 -11.69 10.51
CA PHE A 93 -1.42 -11.54 9.16
C PHE A 93 -2.83 -10.95 9.18
N LYS A 94 -3.69 -11.50 10.01
CA LYS A 94 -5.10 -11.08 10.07
C LYS A 94 -5.22 -9.63 10.53
N GLN A 95 -4.44 -9.25 11.52
CA GLN A 95 -4.45 -7.88 12.04
C GLN A 95 -3.93 -6.90 10.99
N ILE A 96 -2.87 -7.27 10.26
CA ILE A 96 -2.35 -6.44 9.19
C ILE A 96 -3.42 -6.25 8.11
N GLU A 97 -4.06 -7.33 7.70
CA GLU A 97 -5.12 -7.30 6.70
C GLU A 97 -6.26 -6.39 7.14
N ASP A 98 -6.77 -6.60 8.36
CA ASP A 98 -7.89 -5.81 8.86
C ASP A 98 -7.56 -4.32 8.94
N ASN A 99 -6.36 -3.98 9.40
CA ASN A 99 -5.94 -2.59 9.51
C ASN A 99 -5.79 -1.93 8.14
N LEU A 100 -5.17 -2.64 7.20
CA LEU A 100 -4.97 -2.09 5.86
C LEU A 100 -6.31 -1.86 5.14
N LEU A 101 -7.18 -2.87 5.16
CA LEU A 101 -8.47 -2.77 4.49
C LEU A 101 -9.36 -1.70 5.11
N LYS A 102 -9.32 -1.58 6.43
CA LYS A 102 -10.07 -0.54 7.12
C LYS A 102 -9.66 0.85 6.65
N VAL A 103 -8.35 1.10 6.59
CA VAL A 103 -7.83 2.39 6.15
C VAL A 103 -8.25 2.69 4.71
N ILE A 104 -8.10 1.72 3.83
CA ILE A 104 -8.47 1.89 2.41
C ILE A 104 -9.96 2.18 2.28
N LYS A 105 -10.80 1.41 2.95
CA LYS A 105 -12.25 1.62 2.87
C LYS A 105 -12.67 2.96 3.42
N GLU A 106 -12.12 3.37 4.54
CA GLU A 106 -12.48 4.63 5.17
C GLU A 106 -12.03 5.85 4.37
N LYS A 107 -10.85 5.78 3.78
CA LYS A 107 -10.26 6.95 3.12
C LYS A 107 -10.57 7.05 1.64
N LEU A 108 -10.71 5.92 0.96
CA LEU A 108 -10.96 5.94 -0.48
C LEU A 108 -12.43 5.76 -0.84
N TRP A 109 -13.17 4.95 -0.10
CA TRP A 109 -14.56 4.61 -0.47
C TRP A 109 -15.59 5.51 0.20
N LYS A 110 -15.34 5.94 1.42
CA LYS A 110 -16.27 6.79 2.16
C LYS A 110 -16.39 8.21 1.63
N LYS A 111 -15.39 8.63 0.89
CA LYS A 111 -15.31 9.98 0.35
C LYS A 111 -16.44 10.32 -0.61
N SER A 112 -16.95 9.32 -1.29
CA SER A 112 -17.99 9.50 -2.29
C SER A 112 -19.38 9.69 -1.71
N THR A 113 -19.57 9.47 -0.42
CA THR A 113 -20.87 9.52 0.22
C THR A 113 -21.13 10.81 1.00
N SER A 114 -20.13 11.63 1.15
CA SER A 114 -20.28 12.89 1.89
C SER A 114 -20.73 14.05 1.04
#